data_7a0aec4e483cb59a5afc5026c96f56c1
#
_entry.id   7a0aec4e483cb59a5afc5026c96f56c1
#
_cell.length_a   1.000
_cell.length_b   1.000
_cell.length_c   1.000
_cell.angle_alpha   90.00
_cell.angle_beta   90.00
_cell.angle_gamma   90.00
#
_symmetry.space_group_name_H-M   'P 1'
#
loop_
_entity.id
_entity.type
_entity.pdbx_description
1 polymer ?
#
loop_
_entity_poly.entity_id
_entity_poly.type
_entity_poly.pdbx_seq_one_letter_code
_entity_poly.pdbx_strand_id
1 'polypeptide(L)'
;PTTLPDIIYKKWVEGLSGNVIYEFTRDGKFIYDGKTWDIVSAGHFLNKEYRLLAKNGERYKLLYLSFPFPNSMKVAAELQNETVFPIATSRPEVYTITGCWVNQATGEWTIGFFENFAVYQCRFWDYESIQIKKDETVVKLKNNTTRLTLSLKHKNRASCNIAFGKDNPQKYILCNGKHLPDYPLTDTTPFIDNGYRTDSVTLTGYLRNPPSSRPFDVSIPDMITGKEEKYQTDIDSLGRFTLRFPVLNSHNVFIDWGRTTIWSAVEPGETYFLYVDYAQQQKLFMGKKARVLNELLSHEGLRESLDYNEEQKRSNLECLHKTQERLHRQLEFRKKTLQEHSLLSDKYRYYTEQELRYDAASTLMQRRFSVDRNKQEHLEDEFMNYINSVFYPHPVHPYTLLRGYNSFMRDYIGYIDDTTPSSNSLTLTPQNMERLYFAFEAEGKVRLSEEEKNALRSFSKYQEEIEKLQIAKADSATIKAYTKEQETVIKPQIEIIEQLIARDGLLNEYMTGQMYVNAINNSMAIIDSLQMDKDLREILKTKCYYEVLQYTHKELPDSLISKFKKE
;
A
#
# COMPACT_ATOMS: atom_id res chain seq x y z
N PRO A 1 8.50 -52.26 -6.42
CA PRO A 1 7.13 -52.01 -6.76
C PRO A 1 6.33 -51.95 -5.47
N THR A 2 5.88 -50.77 -5.10
CA THR A 2 5.09 -50.53 -3.90
C THR A 2 3.66 -50.97 -4.21
N THR A 3 3.20 -52.02 -3.53
CA THR A 3 1.86 -52.54 -3.70
C THR A 3 0.87 -51.64 -2.97
N LEU A 4 -0.03 -51.04 -3.72
CA LEU A 4 -1.24 -50.44 -3.16
C LEU A 4 -2.14 -51.56 -2.60
N PRO A 5 -2.94 -51.29 -1.58
CA PRO A 5 -3.84 -52.30 -1.03
C PRO A 5 -4.91 -52.68 -2.07
N ASP A 6 -5.31 -53.94 -2.10
CA ASP A 6 -6.31 -54.44 -3.05
C ASP A 6 -7.62 -53.67 -3.05
N ILE A 7 -7.97 -53.04 -1.93
CA ILE A 7 -9.17 -52.23 -1.77
C ILE A 7 -9.23 -51.03 -2.71
N ILE A 8 -8.05 -50.53 -3.18
CA ILE A 8 -8.02 -49.33 -4.05
C ILE A 8 -8.50 -49.64 -5.47
N TYR A 9 -8.32 -50.86 -5.97
CA TYR A 9 -8.61 -51.25 -7.35
C TYR A 9 -10.11 -51.36 -7.60
N LYS A 10 -10.81 -50.21 -7.51
CA LYS A 10 -12.24 -50.04 -7.70
C LYS A 10 -12.51 -48.72 -8.43
N LYS A 11 -13.79 -48.56 -8.80
CA LYS A 11 -14.33 -47.25 -9.21
C LYS A 11 -14.85 -46.54 -7.98
N TRP A 12 -14.35 -45.34 -7.75
CA TRP A 12 -14.75 -44.52 -6.62
C TRP A 12 -15.64 -43.38 -7.11
N VAL A 13 -16.81 -43.25 -6.53
CA VAL A 13 -17.86 -42.31 -6.95
C VAL A 13 -18.02 -41.19 -5.96
N GLU A 14 -18.46 -40.04 -6.43
CA GLU A 14 -18.90 -38.96 -5.58
C GLU A 14 -20.24 -39.32 -4.93
N GLY A 15 -20.33 -39.17 -3.61
CA GLY A 15 -21.48 -39.64 -2.83
C GLY A 15 -22.82 -39.01 -3.15
N LEU A 16 -22.83 -37.79 -3.75
CA LEU A 16 -24.07 -37.09 -4.10
C LEU A 16 -24.50 -37.31 -5.55
N SER A 17 -23.56 -37.33 -6.47
CA SER A 17 -23.88 -37.43 -7.93
C SER A 17 -23.83 -38.87 -8.45
N GLY A 18 -23.12 -39.79 -7.76
CA GLY A 18 -22.83 -41.12 -8.25
C GLY A 18 -21.84 -41.17 -9.40
N ASN A 19 -21.26 -40.05 -9.79
CA ASN A 19 -20.27 -39.97 -10.86
C ASN A 19 -18.95 -40.62 -10.43
N VAL A 20 -18.34 -41.39 -11.35
CA VAL A 20 -17.01 -41.98 -11.12
C VAL A 20 -15.96 -40.89 -11.15
N ILE A 21 -15.30 -40.66 -10.02
CA ILE A 21 -14.24 -39.66 -9.90
C ILE A 21 -12.85 -40.28 -10.07
N TYR A 22 -12.64 -41.46 -9.47
CA TYR A 22 -11.37 -42.20 -9.59
C TYR A 22 -11.67 -43.65 -10.01
N GLU A 23 -10.86 -44.16 -10.93
CA GLU A 23 -10.83 -45.57 -11.24
C GLU A 23 -9.37 -46.06 -11.23
N PHE A 24 -9.00 -46.91 -10.27
CA PHE A 24 -7.66 -47.46 -10.14
C PHE A 24 -7.60 -48.83 -10.80
N THR A 25 -6.56 -49.07 -11.60
CA THR A 25 -6.35 -50.29 -12.34
C THR A 25 -5.11 -51.03 -11.87
N ARG A 26 -5.08 -52.39 -12.00
CA ARG A 26 -3.98 -53.22 -11.48
C ARG A 26 -2.67 -53.08 -12.29
N ASP A 27 -2.73 -52.45 -13.47
CA ASP A 27 -1.57 -52.18 -14.31
C ASP A 27 -0.81 -50.91 -13.89
N GLY A 28 -1.08 -50.39 -12.70
CA GLY A 28 -0.37 -49.22 -12.15
C GLY A 28 -0.84 -47.87 -12.70
N LYS A 29 -2.10 -47.79 -13.05
CA LYS A 29 -2.70 -46.53 -13.52
C LYS A 29 -3.94 -46.19 -12.75
N PHE A 30 -4.37 -44.91 -12.87
CA PHE A 30 -5.71 -44.51 -12.50
C PHE A 30 -6.28 -43.51 -13.49
N ILE A 31 -7.60 -43.48 -13.60
CA ILE A 31 -8.32 -42.54 -14.42
C ILE A 31 -8.94 -41.48 -13.47
N TYR A 32 -8.73 -40.24 -13.79
CA TYR A 32 -9.33 -39.10 -13.11
C TYR A 32 -9.63 -38.01 -14.14
N ASP A 33 -10.86 -37.48 -14.12
CA ASP A 33 -11.32 -36.45 -15.06
C ASP A 33 -11.06 -36.84 -16.53
N GLY A 34 -11.40 -38.08 -16.88
CA GLY A 34 -11.21 -38.61 -18.23
C GLY A 34 -9.75 -38.77 -18.68
N LYS A 35 -8.78 -38.51 -17.80
CA LYS A 35 -7.33 -38.63 -18.09
C LYS A 35 -6.73 -39.80 -17.36
N THR A 36 -5.87 -40.55 -18.05
CA THR A 36 -5.11 -41.67 -17.46
C THR A 36 -3.81 -41.17 -16.87
N TRP A 37 -3.53 -41.56 -15.65
CA TRP A 37 -2.33 -41.23 -14.89
C TRP A 37 -1.56 -42.49 -14.58
N ASP A 38 -0.24 -42.49 -14.85
CA ASP A 38 0.66 -43.56 -14.48
C ASP A 38 1.11 -43.40 -13.02
N ILE A 39 1.01 -44.47 -12.22
CA ILE A 39 1.45 -44.45 -10.83
C ILE A 39 2.97 -44.63 -10.82
N VAL A 40 3.69 -43.55 -10.48
CA VAL A 40 5.16 -43.52 -10.42
C VAL A 40 5.67 -44.16 -9.13
N SER A 41 5.02 -43.83 -8.01
CA SER A 41 5.32 -44.46 -6.73
C SER A 41 4.08 -44.48 -5.84
N ALA A 42 3.98 -45.50 -5.02
CA ALA A 42 2.95 -45.59 -4.01
C ALA A 42 3.49 -46.32 -2.79
N GLY A 43 2.99 -45.96 -1.60
CA GLY A 43 3.43 -46.63 -0.38
C GLY A 43 2.69 -46.12 0.84
N HIS A 44 2.86 -46.87 1.92
CA HIS A 44 2.37 -46.45 3.22
C HIS A 44 3.01 -45.14 3.64
N PHE A 45 2.17 -44.23 4.09
CA PHE A 45 2.55 -42.96 4.68
C PHE A 45 1.79 -42.81 5.98
N LEU A 46 2.38 -43.26 7.09
CA LEU A 46 1.80 -43.14 8.44
C LEU A 46 0.39 -43.72 8.65
N ASN A 47 0.19 -44.43 9.73
CA ASN A 47 -1.09 -44.85 10.34
C ASN A 47 -2.31 -45.10 9.41
N LYS A 48 -2.20 -45.97 8.39
CA LYS A 48 -3.26 -46.32 7.43
C LYS A 48 -3.47 -45.31 6.27
N GLU A 49 -2.59 -44.35 6.09
CA GLU A 49 -2.58 -43.51 4.88
C GLU A 49 -1.62 -44.08 3.84
N TYR A 50 -1.96 -43.91 2.57
CA TYR A 50 -1.12 -44.21 1.42
C TYR A 50 -0.78 -42.90 0.72
N ARG A 51 0.48 -42.79 0.34
CA ARG A 51 0.93 -41.70 -0.53
C ARG A 51 1.14 -42.27 -1.92
N LEU A 52 0.57 -41.62 -2.93
CA LEU A 52 0.64 -42.02 -4.31
C LEU A 52 1.11 -40.81 -5.13
N LEU A 53 2.21 -40.99 -5.85
CA LEU A 53 2.70 -40.07 -6.84
C LEU A 53 2.36 -40.60 -8.23
N ALA A 54 1.70 -39.77 -9.03
CA ALA A 54 1.29 -40.12 -10.37
C ALA A 54 1.74 -39.08 -11.42
N LYS A 55 1.85 -39.55 -12.67
CA LYS A 55 2.31 -38.77 -13.81
C LYS A 55 1.35 -38.88 -14.99
N ASN A 56 1.11 -37.75 -15.67
CA ASN A 56 0.47 -37.69 -16.98
C ASN A 56 1.24 -36.69 -17.86
N GLY A 57 1.99 -37.18 -18.86
CA GLY A 57 2.94 -36.35 -19.60
C GLY A 57 4.03 -35.78 -18.66
N GLU A 58 4.21 -34.47 -18.68
CA GLU A 58 5.15 -33.79 -17.80
C GLU A 58 4.52 -33.35 -16.45
N ARG A 59 3.26 -33.72 -16.20
CA ARG A 59 2.52 -33.32 -15.01
C ARG A 59 2.57 -34.40 -13.95
N TYR A 60 2.75 -33.97 -12.69
CA TYR A 60 2.74 -34.88 -11.54
C TYR A 60 1.59 -34.50 -10.60
N LYS A 61 1.03 -35.53 -9.94
CA LYS A 61 0.05 -35.36 -8.86
C LYS A 61 0.47 -36.21 -7.67
N LEU A 62 0.38 -35.63 -6.48
CA LEU A 62 0.55 -36.31 -5.22
C LEU A 62 -0.81 -36.51 -4.56
N LEU A 63 -1.18 -37.74 -4.28
CA LEU A 63 -2.42 -38.09 -3.60
C LEU A 63 -2.09 -38.75 -2.25
N TYR A 64 -2.83 -38.36 -1.22
CA TYR A 64 -2.85 -39.07 0.05
C TYR A 64 -4.23 -39.74 0.19
N LEU A 65 -4.21 -41.03 0.35
CA LEU A 65 -5.40 -41.87 0.36
C LEU A 65 -5.53 -42.51 1.73
N SER A 66 -6.73 -42.48 2.29
CA SER A 66 -7.07 -43.26 3.48
C SER A 66 -8.40 -43.99 3.30
N PHE A 67 -8.52 -45.14 3.93
CA PHE A 67 -9.69 -46.01 3.84
C PHE A 67 -10.29 -46.14 5.24
N PRO A 68 -11.13 -45.16 5.69
CA PRO A 68 -11.74 -45.21 7.00
C PRO A 68 -12.70 -46.38 7.16
N PHE A 69 -13.30 -46.85 6.04
CA PHE A 69 -14.14 -48.04 5.97
C PHE A 69 -13.88 -48.80 4.69
N PRO A 70 -14.22 -50.10 4.59
CA PRO A 70 -13.97 -50.95 3.41
C PRO A 70 -14.55 -50.42 2.09
N ASN A 71 -15.57 -49.59 2.15
CA ASN A 71 -16.22 -48.99 0.98
C ASN A 71 -16.11 -47.48 0.94
N SER A 72 -15.14 -46.87 1.65
CA SER A 72 -14.96 -45.44 1.71
C SER A 72 -13.48 -45.11 1.54
N MET A 73 -13.18 -44.24 0.57
CA MET A 73 -11.85 -43.70 0.34
C MET A 73 -11.88 -42.20 0.59
N LYS A 74 -10.98 -41.71 1.42
CA LYS A 74 -10.69 -40.29 1.53
C LYS A 74 -9.46 -39.97 0.69
N VAL A 75 -9.57 -38.96 -0.14
CA VAL A 75 -8.46 -38.42 -0.93
C VAL A 75 -8.15 -37.02 -0.41
N ALA A 76 -6.96 -36.83 0.09
CA ALA A 76 -6.44 -35.51 0.33
C ALA A 76 -5.41 -35.22 -0.77
N ALA A 77 -5.81 -34.40 -1.69
CA ALA A 77 -5.00 -34.02 -2.82
C ALA A 77 -5.12 -32.51 -3.04
N GLU A 78 -4.15 -31.95 -3.70
CA GLU A 78 -4.26 -30.62 -4.30
C GLU A 78 -5.37 -30.56 -5.40
N LEU A 79 -6.24 -31.55 -5.42
CA LEU A 79 -7.21 -31.84 -6.47
C LEU A 79 -8.47 -30.98 -6.43
N GLN A 80 -8.66 -30.15 -5.43
CA GLN A 80 -9.91 -29.37 -5.29
C GLN A 80 -9.93 -28.10 -6.17
N ASN A 81 -8.87 -27.80 -6.92
CA ASN A 81 -8.85 -26.65 -7.82
C ASN A 81 -8.51 -27.09 -9.24
N GLU A 82 -9.51 -27.27 -10.04
CA GLU A 82 -9.43 -27.66 -11.45
C GLU A 82 -8.70 -26.62 -12.34
N THR A 83 -8.47 -25.41 -11.83
CA THR A 83 -7.78 -24.33 -12.56
C THR A 83 -6.26 -24.32 -12.34
N VAL A 84 -5.72 -25.21 -11.54
CA VAL A 84 -4.29 -25.27 -11.23
C VAL A 84 -3.57 -26.08 -12.31
N PHE A 85 -2.73 -25.40 -13.09
CA PHE A 85 -1.75 -26.06 -13.95
C PHE A 85 -0.51 -26.38 -13.12
N PRO A 86 -0.26 -27.65 -12.76
CA PRO A 86 0.96 -27.99 -12.03
C PRO A 86 2.18 -27.67 -12.91
N ILE A 87 3.17 -27.01 -12.31
CA ILE A 87 4.45 -26.77 -12.97
C ILE A 87 5.12 -28.11 -13.19
N ALA A 88 5.60 -28.36 -14.42
CA ALA A 88 6.34 -29.57 -14.74
C ALA A 88 7.61 -29.66 -13.87
N THR A 89 7.88 -30.82 -13.31
CA THR A 89 9.12 -31.09 -12.58
C THR A 89 9.77 -32.37 -13.05
N SER A 90 11.09 -32.35 -13.18
CA SER A 90 11.90 -33.55 -13.44
C SER A 90 12.23 -34.32 -12.16
N ARG A 91 11.84 -33.83 -11.00
CA ARG A 91 12.21 -34.39 -9.68
C ARG A 91 10.96 -34.67 -8.85
N PRO A 92 10.23 -35.75 -9.19
CA PRO A 92 8.97 -36.07 -8.49
C PRO A 92 9.17 -36.36 -6.99
N GLU A 93 10.38 -36.69 -6.54
CA GLU A 93 10.71 -36.87 -5.13
C GLU A 93 10.42 -35.63 -4.29
N VAL A 94 10.45 -34.45 -4.89
CA VAL A 94 10.17 -33.18 -4.18
C VAL A 94 8.78 -33.17 -3.55
N TYR A 95 7.80 -33.82 -4.17
CA TYR A 95 6.42 -33.87 -3.64
C TYR A 95 6.32 -34.53 -2.26
N THR A 96 7.35 -35.25 -1.83
CA THR A 96 7.40 -35.84 -0.48
C THR A 96 7.69 -34.83 0.62
N ILE A 97 8.21 -33.64 0.25
CA ILE A 97 8.67 -32.61 1.16
C ILE A 97 8.05 -31.22 0.84
N THR A 98 7.27 -31.11 -0.25
CA THR A 98 6.70 -29.85 -0.74
C THR A 98 5.95 -29.11 0.35
N GLY A 99 6.16 -27.79 0.40
CA GLY A 99 5.44 -26.84 1.23
C GLY A 99 6.36 -25.92 2.03
N CYS A 100 5.74 -25.07 2.83
CA CYS A 100 6.40 -24.07 3.66
C CYS A 100 6.58 -24.63 5.08
N TRP A 101 7.82 -24.79 5.51
CA TRP A 101 8.17 -25.38 6.79
C TRP A 101 8.56 -24.31 7.81
N VAL A 102 7.75 -24.19 8.84
CA VAL A 102 7.88 -23.21 9.93
C VAL A 102 8.58 -23.88 11.11
N ASN A 103 9.60 -23.23 11.65
CA ASN A 103 10.27 -23.67 12.86
C ASN A 103 9.31 -23.52 14.05
N GLN A 104 9.03 -24.62 14.75
CA GLN A 104 8.07 -24.62 15.86
C GLN A 104 8.54 -23.79 17.07
N ALA A 105 9.86 -23.70 17.27
CA ALA A 105 10.41 -22.98 18.43
C ALA A 105 10.40 -21.46 18.24
N THR A 106 10.50 -20.97 16.99
CA THR A 106 10.53 -19.52 16.70
C THR A 106 9.26 -19.01 16.04
N GLY A 107 8.45 -19.89 15.45
CA GLY A 107 7.31 -19.52 14.61
C GLY A 107 7.70 -18.97 13.24
N GLU A 108 8.98 -18.97 12.88
CA GLU A 108 9.46 -18.41 11.61
C GLU A 108 9.36 -19.41 10.46
N TRP A 109 8.91 -18.94 9.31
CA TRP A 109 9.07 -19.70 8.08
C TRP A 109 10.54 -19.67 7.64
N THR A 110 11.19 -20.81 7.74
CA THR A 110 12.64 -20.91 7.51
C THR A 110 12.96 -21.47 6.12
N ILE A 111 12.20 -22.47 5.65
CA ILE A 111 12.47 -23.15 4.38
C ILE A 111 11.16 -23.53 3.68
N GLY A 112 11.16 -23.43 2.35
CA GLY A 112 10.10 -23.93 1.48
C GLY A 112 10.66 -24.83 0.41
N PHE A 113 9.97 -25.94 0.13
CA PHE A 113 10.28 -26.83 -0.98
C PHE A 113 9.15 -26.78 -2.00
N PHE A 114 9.50 -26.52 -3.24
CA PHE A 114 8.56 -26.39 -4.35
C PHE A 114 9.02 -27.27 -5.51
N GLU A 115 8.22 -27.41 -6.54
CA GLU A 115 8.41 -28.36 -7.63
C GLU A 115 9.78 -28.27 -8.31
N ASN A 116 10.30 -27.07 -8.51
CA ASN A 116 11.52 -26.83 -9.28
C ASN A 116 12.67 -26.20 -8.50
N PHE A 117 12.40 -25.71 -7.30
CA PHE A 117 13.38 -25.04 -6.46
C PHE A 117 12.97 -25.10 -4.98
N ALA A 118 13.93 -24.84 -4.10
CA ALA A 118 13.67 -24.54 -2.70
C ALA A 118 13.84 -23.05 -2.42
N VAL A 119 13.27 -22.57 -1.31
CA VAL A 119 13.47 -21.22 -0.81
C VAL A 119 14.03 -21.28 0.60
N TYR A 120 15.17 -20.64 0.81
CA TYR A 120 15.81 -20.53 2.11
C TYR A 120 16.45 -19.16 2.26
N GLN A 121 16.24 -18.50 3.40
CA GLN A 121 16.75 -17.16 3.66
C GLN A 121 16.40 -16.15 2.55
N CYS A 122 15.13 -16.12 2.14
CA CYS A 122 14.58 -15.25 1.09
C CYS A 122 15.25 -15.41 -0.30
N ARG A 123 15.91 -16.55 -0.56
CA ARG A 123 16.60 -16.83 -1.83
C ARG A 123 16.13 -18.14 -2.44
N PHE A 124 16.15 -18.20 -3.76
CA PHE A 124 15.90 -19.42 -4.51
C PHE A 124 17.13 -20.32 -4.51
N TRP A 125 16.91 -21.60 -4.35
CA TRP A 125 17.94 -22.64 -4.35
C TRP A 125 17.57 -23.75 -5.31
N ASP A 126 18.51 -24.17 -6.15
CA ASP A 126 18.32 -25.29 -7.05
C ASP A 126 18.54 -26.61 -6.30
N TYR A 127 17.79 -27.65 -6.68
CA TYR A 127 18.03 -28.98 -6.18
C TYR A 127 19.23 -29.63 -6.89
N GLU A 128 20.30 -29.95 -6.17
CA GLU A 128 21.34 -30.83 -6.67
C GLU A 128 20.89 -32.30 -6.60
N SER A 129 20.32 -32.74 -5.48
CA SER A 129 19.75 -34.07 -5.32
C SER A 129 18.71 -34.14 -4.20
N ILE A 130 17.75 -35.04 -4.35
CA ILE A 130 16.81 -35.45 -3.31
C ILE A 130 16.89 -36.94 -3.18
N GLN A 131 17.28 -37.45 -2.01
CA GLN A 131 17.44 -38.86 -1.73
C GLN A 131 16.48 -39.28 -0.62
N ILE A 132 15.51 -40.12 -0.96
CA ILE A 132 14.56 -40.66 -0.01
C ILE A 132 15.14 -41.97 0.54
N LYS A 133 15.44 -42.01 1.82
CA LYS A 133 15.79 -43.20 2.60
C LYS A 133 14.58 -43.64 3.42
N LYS A 134 14.64 -44.81 4.04
CA LYS A 134 13.52 -45.38 4.81
C LYS A 134 12.89 -44.38 5.79
N ASP A 135 13.69 -43.69 6.58
CA ASP A 135 13.23 -42.79 7.67
C ASP A 135 13.70 -41.34 7.51
N GLU A 136 14.37 -41.02 6.41
CA GLU A 136 15.03 -39.75 6.19
C GLU A 136 15.00 -39.35 4.72
N THR A 137 14.75 -38.06 4.46
CA THR A 137 14.96 -37.47 3.14
C THR A 137 16.14 -36.52 3.21
N VAL A 138 17.19 -36.78 2.41
CA VAL A 138 18.36 -35.90 2.30
C VAL A 138 18.23 -35.05 1.07
N VAL A 139 18.27 -33.73 1.27
CA VAL A 139 18.16 -32.72 0.20
C VAL A 139 19.47 -31.98 0.10
N LYS A 140 20.04 -31.92 -1.09
CA LYS A 140 21.19 -31.07 -1.40
C LYS A 140 20.75 -29.94 -2.29
N LEU A 141 21.00 -28.72 -1.83
CA LEU A 141 20.65 -27.47 -2.50
C LEU A 141 21.89 -26.71 -2.92
N LYS A 142 21.78 -25.96 -4.00
CA LYS A 142 22.82 -25.08 -4.52
C LYS A 142 22.25 -23.71 -4.84
N ASN A 143 22.99 -22.66 -4.45
CA ASN A 143 22.75 -21.28 -4.89
C ASN A 143 24.12 -20.71 -5.29
N ASN A 144 24.34 -20.50 -6.58
CA ASN A 144 25.66 -20.15 -7.15
C ASN A 144 26.75 -21.13 -6.68
N THR A 145 27.72 -20.64 -5.89
CA THR A 145 28.81 -21.41 -5.33
C THR A 145 28.52 -22.06 -3.97
N THR A 146 27.44 -21.60 -3.32
CA THR A 146 27.07 -22.08 -1.98
C THR A 146 26.24 -23.35 -2.07
N ARG A 147 26.56 -24.32 -1.22
CA ARG A 147 25.82 -25.59 -1.08
C ARG A 147 25.27 -25.73 0.31
N LEU A 148 24.09 -26.33 0.38
CA LEU A 148 23.37 -26.61 1.63
C LEU A 148 22.88 -28.06 1.58
N THR A 149 23.15 -28.83 2.63
CA THR A 149 22.59 -30.17 2.79
C THR A 149 21.61 -30.16 3.94
N LEU A 150 20.44 -30.73 3.72
CA LEU A 150 19.39 -30.84 4.73
C LEU A 150 19.04 -32.31 4.92
N SER A 151 18.73 -32.67 6.16
CA SER A 151 18.18 -33.97 6.53
C SER A 151 16.79 -33.75 7.14
N LEU A 152 15.78 -34.40 6.56
CA LEU A 152 14.39 -34.30 6.99
C LEU A 152 13.92 -35.68 7.51
N LYS A 153 13.53 -35.73 8.79
CA LYS A 153 12.93 -36.94 9.40
C LYS A 153 11.47 -36.65 9.71
N HIS A 154 10.56 -37.19 8.90
CA HIS A 154 9.14 -37.02 9.06
C HIS A 154 8.62 -37.72 10.32
N LYS A 155 7.86 -37.01 11.16
CA LYS A 155 7.11 -37.58 12.28
C LYS A 155 5.66 -37.88 11.88
N ASN A 156 5.09 -37.00 11.06
CA ASN A 156 3.78 -37.16 10.45
C ASN A 156 3.70 -36.28 9.20
N ARG A 157 2.55 -36.22 8.53
CA ARG A 157 2.32 -35.45 7.32
C ARG A 157 2.60 -33.96 7.49
N ALA A 158 2.33 -33.42 8.67
CA ALA A 158 2.39 -31.99 8.96
C ALA A 158 3.60 -31.60 9.80
N SER A 159 4.45 -32.53 10.22
CA SER A 159 5.63 -32.22 11.03
C SER A 159 6.83 -33.08 10.70
N CYS A 160 8.00 -32.46 10.68
CA CYS A 160 9.28 -33.15 10.52
C CYS A 160 10.37 -32.51 11.41
N ASN A 161 11.44 -33.27 11.66
CA ASN A 161 12.66 -32.71 12.19
C ASN A 161 13.59 -32.39 11.03
N ILE A 162 14.05 -31.16 10.91
CA ILE A 162 14.97 -30.70 9.86
C ILE A 162 16.30 -30.33 10.50
N ALA A 163 17.40 -30.87 9.97
CA ALA A 163 18.76 -30.50 10.30
C ALA A 163 19.42 -29.80 9.10
N PHE A 164 20.08 -28.67 9.35
CA PHE A 164 20.85 -27.94 8.35
C PHE A 164 22.33 -28.25 8.50
N GLY A 165 22.90 -28.96 7.52
CA GLY A 165 24.30 -29.42 7.59
C GLY A 165 24.58 -30.32 8.78
N LYS A 166 25.37 -29.80 9.74
CA LYS A 166 25.74 -30.49 10.97
C LYS A 166 24.96 -30.04 12.21
N ASP A 167 23.98 -29.13 12.03
CA ASP A 167 23.20 -28.59 13.15
C ASP A 167 22.31 -29.67 13.78
N ASN A 168 21.95 -29.47 15.03
CA ASN A 168 20.97 -30.34 15.69
C ASN A 168 19.59 -30.21 15.01
N PRO A 169 18.91 -31.34 14.77
CA PRO A 169 17.58 -31.33 14.18
C PRO A 169 16.60 -30.56 15.02
N GLN A 170 15.87 -29.63 14.39
CA GLN A 170 14.80 -28.86 15.01
C GLN A 170 13.45 -29.31 14.46
N LYS A 171 12.40 -29.14 15.23
CA LYS A 171 11.05 -29.50 14.82
C LYS A 171 10.43 -28.41 13.96
N TYR A 172 9.90 -28.81 12.82
CA TYR A 172 9.20 -27.97 11.87
C TYR A 172 7.76 -28.44 11.66
N ILE A 173 6.90 -27.49 11.39
CA ILE A 173 5.49 -27.72 11.09
C ILE A 173 5.23 -27.23 9.66
N LEU A 174 4.50 -28.03 8.88
CA LEU A 174 4.07 -27.65 7.55
C LEU A 174 2.95 -26.59 7.66
N CYS A 175 3.25 -25.41 7.15
CA CYS A 175 2.27 -24.34 7.04
C CYS A 175 1.34 -24.58 5.84
N ASN A 176 0.05 -24.38 6.03
CA ASN A 176 -0.96 -24.48 4.98
C ASN A 176 -1.92 -23.29 5.08
N GLY A 177 -2.84 -23.13 4.12
CA GLY A 177 -3.74 -21.97 4.05
C GLY A 177 -4.62 -21.74 5.30
N LYS A 178 -4.69 -22.70 6.22
CA LYS A 178 -5.45 -22.61 7.47
C LYS A 178 -4.56 -22.45 8.71
N HIS A 179 -3.26 -22.75 8.59
CA HIS A 179 -2.32 -22.74 9.70
C HIS A 179 -1.17 -21.82 9.32
N LEU A 180 -1.30 -20.56 9.70
CA LEU A 180 -0.25 -19.55 9.58
C LEU A 180 0.75 -19.70 10.74
N PRO A 181 1.94 -19.09 10.64
CA PRO A 181 2.92 -19.17 11.71
C PRO A 181 2.34 -18.72 13.05
N ASP A 182 2.53 -19.53 14.07
CA ASP A 182 2.24 -19.20 15.45
C ASP A 182 3.57 -18.89 16.16
N TYR A 183 3.73 -17.67 16.60
CA TYR A 183 4.97 -17.19 17.21
C TYR A 183 4.93 -17.41 18.72
N PRO A 184 5.71 -18.35 19.28
CA PRO A 184 5.63 -18.72 20.70
C PRO A 184 6.38 -17.76 21.63
N LEU A 185 7.07 -16.75 21.07
CA LEU A 185 7.85 -15.76 21.82
C LEU A 185 7.28 -14.36 21.59
N THR A 186 7.36 -13.51 22.60
CA THR A 186 7.02 -12.08 22.48
C THR A 186 8.03 -11.34 21.59
N ASP A 187 7.59 -10.33 20.86
CA ASP A 187 8.44 -9.39 20.13
C ASP A 187 7.99 -7.97 20.45
N THR A 188 8.87 -7.26 21.17
CA THR A 188 8.66 -5.88 21.62
C THR A 188 9.46 -4.87 20.80
N THR A 189 10.08 -5.29 19.69
CA THR A 189 10.87 -4.38 18.85
C THR A 189 9.96 -3.39 18.13
N PRO A 190 10.26 -2.08 18.16
CA PRO A 190 9.51 -1.08 17.41
C PRO A 190 9.82 -1.17 15.91
N PHE A 191 9.00 -0.47 15.10
CA PHE A 191 9.36 -0.23 13.71
C PHE A 191 10.65 0.59 13.61
N ILE A 192 11.47 0.32 12.59
CA ILE A 192 12.70 1.06 12.34
C ILE A 192 12.33 2.48 11.91
N ASP A 193 12.88 3.46 12.62
CA ASP A 193 12.97 4.84 12.16
C ASP A 193 14.35 5.07 11.53
N ASN A 194 14.37 5.26 10.21
CA ASN A 194 15.62 5.46 9.44
C ASN A 194 16.02 6.93 9.31
N GLY A 195 15.30 7.84 9.95
CA GLY A 195 15.54 9.28 9.88
C GLY A 195 15.49 9.82 8.45
N TYR A 196 14.56 9.29 7.64
CA TYR A 196 14.33 9.66 6.23
C TYR A 196 15.56 9.50 5.32
N ARG A 197 16.51 8.65 5.69
CA ARG A 197 17.62 8.28 4.81
C ARG A 197 17.16 7.26 3.80
N THR A 198 17.48 7.51 2.53
CA THR A 198 17.15 6.57 1.45
C THR A 198 17.79 5.21 1.69
N ASP A 199 16.97 4.18 1.73
CA ASP A 199 17.37 2.77 1.71
C ASP A 199 16.42 2.01 0.80
N SER A 200 16.58 0.70 0.70
CA SER A 200 15.73 -0.10 -0.18
C SER A 200 15.21 -1.35 0.50
N VAL A 201 14.03 -1.76 0.07
CA VAL A 201 13.46 -3.07 0.38
C VAL A 201 13.64 -3.97 -0.82
N THR A 202 14.03 -5.22 -0.58
CA THR A 202 14.00 -6.27 -1.61
C THR A 202 12.85 -7.22 -1.30
N LEU A 203 11.91 -7.33 -2.24
CA LEU A 203 10.81 -8.29 -2.18
C LEU A 203 11.03 -9.34 -3.26
N THR A 204 11.48 -10.51 -2.84
CA THR A 204 11.55 -11.70 -3.71
C THR A 204 10.27 -12.51 -3.50
N GLY A 205 9.77 -13.21 -4.51
CA GLY A 205 8.56 -13.98 -4.30
C GLY A 205 8.31 -15.09 -5.30
N TYR A 206 7.36 -15.93 -4.92
CA TYR A 206 6.86 -17.02 -5.72
C TYR A 206 5.33 -16.99 -5.77
N LEU A 207 4.80 -16.83 -6.97
CA LEU A 207 3.37 -16.87 -7.25
C LEU A 207 3.06 -18.26 -7.85
N ARG A 208 2.54 -19.14 -7.03
CA ARG A 208 2.17 -20.48 -7.46
C ARG A 208 0.76 -20.45 -8.05
N ASN A 209 0.61 -20.99 -9.27
CA ASN A 209 -0.65 -21.02 -10.01
C ASN A 209 -1.27 -19.63 -10.23
N PRO A 210 -0.50 -18.68 -10.75
CA PRO A 210 -0.96 -17.31 -10.90
C PRO A 210 -2.12 -17.19 -11.90
N PRO A 211 -3.14 -16.37 -11.62
CA PRO A 211 -4.29 -16.18 -12.53
C PRO A 211 -3.97 -15.31 -13.73
N SER A 212 -2.79 -14.70 -13.79
CA SER A 212 -2.36 -13.75 -14.81
C SER A 212 -0.84 -13.86 -15.02
N SER A 213 -0.37 -13.39 -16.16
CA SER A 213 1.05 -13.21 -16.49
C SER A 213 1.49 -11.75 -16.50
N ARG A 214 0.67 -10.82 -16.00
CA ARG A 214 1.07 -9.41 -15.92
C ARG A 214 2.24 -9.23 -14.95
N PRO A 215 3.09 -8.21 -15.13
CA PRO A 215 4.16 -7.88 -14.18
C PRO A 215 3.63 -7.80 -12.76
N PHE A 216 4.42 -8.25 -11.80
CA PHE A 216 4.12 -8.10 -10.37
C PHE A 216 4.36 -6.65 -9.95
N ASP A 217 3.49 -6.11 -9.14
CA ASP A 217 3.59 -4.72 -8.71
C ASP A 217 3.32 -4.53 -7.22
N VAL A 218 3.98 -3.51 -6.68
CA VAL A 218 3.79 -3.01 -5.32
C VAL A 218 3.53 -1.51 -5.40
N SER A 219 2.51 -1.05 -4.70
CA SER A 219 2.21 0.38 -4.55
C SER A 219 2.63 0.88 -3.17
N ILE A 220 3.26 2.03 -3.15
CA ILE A 220 3.72 2.71 -1.95
C ILE A 220 3.11 4.11 -1.93
N PRO A 221 2.32 4.47 -0.90
CA PRO A 221 1.80 5.83 -0.78
C PRO A 221 2.94 6.78 -0.39
N ASP A 222 3.28 7.70 -1.26
CA ASP A 222 4.30 8.71 -0.99
C ASP A 222 3.70 9.90 -0.23
N MET A 223 4.28 10.25 0.91
CA MET A 223 3.77 11.31 1.77
C MET A 223 4.00 12.70 1.16
N ILE A 224 5.09 12.90 0.41
CA ILE A 224 5.45 14.19 -0.19
C ILE A 224 4.60 14.45 -1.41
N THR A 225 4.55 13.48 -2.32
CA THR A 225 3.80 13.63 -3.58
C THR A 225 2.29 13.45 -3.40
N GLY A 226 1.86 12.79 -2.33
CA GLY A 226 0.46 12.42 -2.10
C GLY A 226 -0.05 11.36 -3.08
N LYS A 227 0.82 10.79 -3.92
CA LYS A 227 0.49 9.78 -4.94
C LYS A 227 0.92 8.40 -4.47
N GLU A 228 0.38 7.38 -5.11
CA GLU A 228 0.87 6.02 -4.98
C GLU A 228 1.96 5.80 -6.03
N GLU A 229 3.19 5.59 -5.57
CA GLU A 229 4.27 5.16 -6.44
C GLU A 229 4.19 3.66 -6.69
N LYS A 230 4.26 3.27 -7.94
CA LYS A 230 4.11 1.90 -8.38
C LYS A 230 5.42 1.35 -8.90
N TYR A 231 5.92 0.30 -8.24
CA TYR A 231 7.11 -0.43 -8.63
C TYR A 231 6.72 -1.77 -9.22
N GLN A 232 7.33 -2.15 -10.34
CA GLN A 232 6.97 -3.34 -11.10
C GLN A 232 8.18 -4.20 -11.46
N THR A 233 7.96 -5.51 -11.60
CA THR A 233 8.96 -6.47 -12.09
C THR A 233 8.26 -7.60 -12.85
N ASP A 234 8.97 -8.21 -13.78
CA ASP A 234 8.48 -9.36 -14.51
C ASP A 234 8.47 -10.62 -13.63
N ILE A 235 7.54 -11.52 -13.96
CA ILE A 235 7.43 -12.85 -13.35
C ILE A 235 7.98 -13.85 -14.34
N ASP A 236 8.93 -14.68 -13.92
CA ASP A 236 9.50 -15.71 -14.77
C ASP A 236 8.52 -16.87 -15.03
N SER A 237 8.91 -17.78 -15.94
CA SER A 237 8.11 -18.96 -16.33
C SER A 237 7.81 -19.91 -15.18
N LEU A 238 8.53 -19.84 -14.08
CA LEU A 238 8.32 -20.62 -12.86
C LEU A 238 7.47 -19.88 -11.82
N GLY A 239 7.02 -18.65 -12.09
CA GLY A 239 6.25 -17.86 -11.16
C GLY A 239 7.08 -17.07 -10.16
N ARG A 240 8.39 -16.92 -10.38
CA ARG A 240 9.32 -16.24 -9.47
C ARG A 240 9.53 -14.79 -9.90
N PHE A 241 9.71 -13.92 -8.93
CA PHE A 241 10.04 -12.51 -9.16
C PHE A 241 11.03 -12.00 -8.12
N THR A 242 11.68 -10.87 -8.43
CA THR A 242 12.46 -10.07 -7.48
C THR A 242 12.24 -8.61 -7.81
N LEU A 243 11.76 -7.86 -6.84
CA LEU A 243 11.49 -6.44 -6.92
C LEU A 243 12.30 -5.72 -5.86
N ARG A 244 13.00 -4.66 -6.25
CA ARG A 244 13.69 -3.76 -5.33
C ARG A 244 13.13 -2.35 -5.51
N PHE A 245 12.79 -1.72 -4.39
CA PHE A 245 12.23 -0.37 -4.39
C PHE A 245 12.77 0.45 -3.22
N PRO A 246 12.92 1.77 -3.41
CA PRO A 246 13.42 2.65 -2.37
C PRO A 246 12.36 2.88 -1.30
N VAL A 247 12.82 3.06 -0.06
CA VAL A 247 12.02 3.54 1.07
C VAL A 247 12.87 4.47 1.91
N LEU A 248 12.26 5.47 2.51
CA LEU A 248 12.94 6.41 3.41
C LEU A 248 12.88 5.93 4.86
N ASN A 249 11.86 5.18 5.19
CA ASN A 249 11.58 4.73 6.54
C ASN A 249 10.77 3.44 6.51
N SER A 250 10.36 2.90 7.65
CA SER A 250 9.32 1.87 7.69
C SER A 250 8.06 2.40 7.03
N HIS A 251 7.50 1.62 6.12
CA HIS A 251 6.52 2.12 5.17
C HIS A 251 5.37 1.16 4.95
N ASN A 252 4.17 1.70 4.86
CA ASN A 252 3.01 0.96 4.40
C ASN A 252 3.17 0.57 2.93
N VAL A 253 2.83 -0.67 2.60
CA VAL A 253 2.85 -1.19 1.24
C VAL A 253 1.52 -1.83 0.88
N PHE A 254 1.13 -1.66 -0.37
CA PHE A 254 -0.07 -2.24 -0.92
C PHE A 254 0.26 -3.12 -2.13
N ILE A 255 -0.18 -4.37 -2.10
CA ILE A 255 -0.05 -5.33 -3.18
C ILE A 255 -1.45 -5.71 -3.62
N ASP A 256 -1.80 -5.37 -4.86
CA ASP A 256 -3.05 -5.79 -5.50
C ASP A 256 -2.74 -6.48 -6.82
N TRP A 257 -2.50 -7.79 -6.73
CA TRP A 257 -2.10 -8.58 -7.87
C TRP A 257 -2.93 -9.86 -8.01
N GLY A 258 -3.50 -10.05 -9.19
CA GLY A 258 -4.38 -11.17 -9.47
C GLY A 258 -5.66 -11.10 -8.62
N ARG A 259 -5.85 -12.07 -7.72
CA ARG A 259 -6.98 -12.11 -6.76
C ARG A 259 -6.50 -11.91 -5.32
N THR A 260 -5.35 -11.31 -5.17
CA THR A 260 -4.71 -11.16 -3.86
C THR A 260 -4.51 -9.69 -3.56
N THR A 261 -5.07 -9.27 -2.43
CA THR A 261 -4.85 -7.94 -1.87
C THR A 261 -4.12 -8.11 -0.54
N ILE A 262 -3.02 -7.39 -0.36
CA ILE A 262 -2.24 -7.40 0.89
C ILE A 262 -1.94 -5.95 1.26
N TRP A 263 -2.35 -5.55 2.45
CA TRP A 263 -1.87 -4.36 3.13
C TRP A 263 -0.88 -4.79 4.20
N SER A 264 0.30 -4.18 4.20
CA SER A 264 1.36 -4.54 5.13
C SER A 264 2.32 -3.39 5.36
N ALA A 265 3.35 -3.62 6.18
CA ALA A 265 4.40 -2.65 6.43
C ALA A 265 5.77 -3.31 6.24
N VAL A 266 6.68 -2.62 5.57
CA VAL A 266 8.06 -3.06 5.33
C VAL A 266 9.04 -2.12 6.00
N GLU A 267 10.21 -2.64 6.35
CA GLU A 267 11.27 -1.89 7.02
C GLU A 267 12.46 -1.68 6.06
N PRO A 268 13.13 -0.52 6.10
CA PRO A 268 14.27 -0.21 5.23
C PRO A 268 15.42 -1.19 5.43
N GLY A 269 16.14 -1.49 4.34
CA GLY A 269 17.28 -2.40 4.33
C GLY A 269 16.92 -3.89 4.38
N GLU A 270 15.65 -4.25 4.56
CA GLU A 270 15.24 -5.64 4.74
C GLU A 270 14.93 -6.34 3.42
N THR A 271 15.10 -7.67 3.48
CA THR A 271 14.71 -8.58 2.39
C THR A 271 13.58 -9.47 2.87
N TYR A 272 12.52 -9.50 2.11
CA TYR A 272 11.36 -10.36 2.33
C TYR A 272 11.17 -11.31 1.17
N PHE A 273 10.60 -12.48 1.45
CA PHE A 273 10.11 -13.39 0.43
C PHE A 273 8.61 -13.57 0.60
N LEU A 274 7.85 -13.28 -0.45
CA LEU A 274 6.40 -13.47 -0.50
C LEU A 274 6.06 -14.77 -1.24
N TYR A 275 5.35 -15.66 -0.59
CA TYR A 275 4.72 -16.80 -1.22
C TYR A 275 3.21 -16.58 -1.33
N VAL A 276 2.67 -16.80 -2.52
CA VAL A 276 1.22 -16.82 -2.75
C VAL A 276 0.89 -18.08 -3.55
N ASP A 277 0.01 -18.92 -3.00
CA ASP A 277 -0.60 -20.04 -3.72
C ASP A 277 -2.07 -19.70 -4.01
N TYR A 278 -2.36 -19.43 -5.25
CA TYR A 278 -3.71 -19.05 -5.69
C TYR A 278 -4.70 -20.21 -5.65
N ALA A 279 -4.20 -21.45 -5.72
CA ALA A 279 -5.01 -22.64 -5.64
C ALA A 279 -5.46 -22.93 -4.19
N GLN A 280 -4.56 -22.78 -3.24
CA GLN A 280 -4.81 -23.05 -1.82
C GLN A 280 -5.16 -21.77 -1.05
N GLN A 281 -5.18 -20.61 -1.70
CA GLN A 281 -5.38 -19.30 -1.07
C GLN A 281 -4.41 -19.04 0.10
N GLN A 282 -3.20 -19.57 -0.01
CA GLN A 282 -2.17 -19.42 1.00
C GLN A 282 -1.31 -18.20 0.69
N LYS A 283 -1.03 -17.41 1.72
CA LYS A 283 -0.09 -16.28 1.68
C LYS A 283 0.85 -16.41 2.86
N LEU A 284 2.15 -16.15 2.65
CA LEU A 284 3.14 -16.26 3.70
C LEU A 284 4.36 -15.42 3.37
N PHE A 285 4.94 -14.78 4.39
CA PHE A 285 6.19 -14.05 4.28
C PHE A 285 7.33 -14.76 5.02
N MET A 286 8.53 -14.79 4.38
CA MET A 286 9.79 -15.17 5.01
C MET A 286 10.68 -13.92 5.13
N GLY A 287 11.49 -13.84 6.17
CA GLY A 287 12.45 -12.76 6.42
C GLY A 287 12.60 -12.48 7.91
N LYS A 288 13.71 -11.85 8.28
CA LYS A 288 14.00 -11.52 9.68
C LYS A 288 12.94 -10.65 10.35
N LYS A 289 12.29 -9.78 9.56
CA LYS A 289 11.23 -8.87 10.01
C LYS A 289 9.85 -9.25 9.46
N ALA A 290 9.68 -10.49 8.96
CA ALA A 290 8.44 -10.94 8.35
C ALA A 290 7.32 -11.24 9.37
N ARG A 291 7.61 -11.26 10.66
CA ARG A 291 6.64 -11.59 11.71
C ARG A 291 5.39 -10.72 11.64
N VAL A 292 5.56 -9.41 11.67
CA VAL A 292 4.42 -8.46 11.62
C VAL A 292 3.60 -8.63 10.34
N LEU A 293 4.25 -8.93 9.20
CA LEU A 293 3.56 -9.17 7.93
C LEU A 293 2.66 -10.41 8.02
N ASN A 294 3.15 -11.49 8.62
CA ASN A 294 2.39 -12.72 8.83
C ASN A 294 1.27 -12.53 9.87
N GLU A 295 1.52 -11.78 10.94
CA GLU A 295 0.51 -11.45 11.93
C GLU A 295 -0.64 -10.64 11.31
N LEU A 296 -0.34 -9.68 10.42
CA LEU A 296 -1.35 -8.92 9.67
C LEU A 296 -2.16 -9.79 8.70
N LEU A 297 -1.54 -10.82 8.11
CA LEU A 297 -2.26 -11.81 7.28
C LEU A 297 -3.15 -12.75 8.10
N SER A 298 -2.75 -13.05 9.35
CA SER A 298 -3.44 -14.04 10.19
C SER A 298 -4.61 -13.47 10.97
N HIS A 299 -4.52 -12.19 11.35
CA HIS A 299 -5.45 -11.55 12.26
C HIS A 299 -6.04 -10.29 11.62
N GLU A 300 -6.91 -10.51 10.63
CA GLU A 300 -7.65 -9.41 10.02
C GLU A 300 -8.55 -8.71 11.06
N GLY A 301 -8.63 -7.39 10.99
CA GLY A 301 -9.47 -6.59 11.86
C GLY A 301 -10.95 -6.62 11.43
N LEU A 302 -11.81 -6.19 12.32
CA LEU A 302 -13.18 -5.87 11.96
C LEU A 302 -13.15 -4.66 11.02
N ARG A 303 -13.49 -4.90 9.76
CA ARG A 303 -13.64 -3.83 8.74
C ARG A 303 -15.13 -3.57 8.54
N GLU A 304 -15.55 -2.39 8.92
CA GLU A 304 -16.89 -1.90 8.63
C GLU A 304 -16.82 -0.98 7.40
N SER A 305 -17.48 -1.36 6.32
CA SER A 305 -17.56 -0.50 5.13
C SER A 305 -18.47 0.70 5.41
N LEU A 306 -18.01 1.87 4.97
CA LEU A 306 -18.86 3.07 4.96
C LEU A 306 -19.72 3.07 3.69
N ASP A 307 -21.01 3.29 3.84
CA ASP A 307 -21.84 3.69 2.72
C ASP A 307 -21.65 5.20 2.47
N TYR A 308 -20.84 5.50 1.47
CA TYR A 308 -20.46 6.87 1.14
C TYR A 308 -21.67 7.76 0.81
N ASN A 309 -22.68 7.19 0.15
CA ASN A 309 -23.89 7.94 -0.23
C ASN A 309 -24.72 8.30 1.00
N GLU A 310 -24.79 7.43 2.00
CA GLU A 310 -25.48 7.70 3.25
C GLU A 310 -24.69 8.68 4.13
N GLU A 311 -23.34 8.57 4.15
CA GLU A 311 -22.49 9.50 4.89
C GLU A 311 -22.61 10.95 4.36
N GLN A 312 -22.75 11.14 3.05
CA GLN A 312 -22.92 12.48 2.46
C GLN A 312 -24.23 13.18 2.88
N LYS A 313 -25.26 12.43 3.24
CA LYS A 313 -26.57 12.98 3.66
C LYS A 313 -26.61 13.42 5.12
N ARG A 314 -25.61 13.02 5.92
CA ARG A 314 -25.56 13.28 7.37
C ARG A 314 -24.96 14.66 7.66
N SER A 315 -25.39 15.25 8.77
CA SER A 315 -24.68 16.40 9.36
C SER A 315 -23.26 16.02 9.81
N ASN A 316 -22.41 17.01 10.05
CA ASN A 316 -21.05 16.75 10.51
C ASN A 316 -21.03 16.08 11.88
N LEU A 317 -21.91 16.50 12.82
CA LEU A 317 -22.01 15.90 14.15
C LEU A 317 -22.54 14.45 14.11
N GLU A 318 -23.50 14.14 13.23
CA GLU A 318 -23.95 12.74 13.05
C GLU A 318 -22.82 11.85 12.50
N CYS A 319 -22.02 12.37 11.55
CA CYS A 319 -20.85 11.68 11.06
C CYS A 319 -19.80 11.49 12.16
N LEU A 320 -19.58 12.50 13.00
CA LEU A 320 -18.69 12.40 14.16
C LEU A 320 -19.12 11.27 15.09
N HIS A 321 -20.37 11.29 15.57
CA HIS A 321 -20.86 10.29 16.52
C HIS A 321 -20.82 8.87 15.96
N LYS A 322 -21.21 8.69 14.68
CA LYS A 322 -21.13 7.36 14.05
C LYS A 322 -19.71 6.87 13.86
N THR A 323 -18.79 7.78 13.56
CA THR A 323 -17.37 7.42 13.44
C THR A 323 -16.76 7.06 14.82
N GLN A 324 -17.15 7.77 15.87
CA GLN A 324 -16.78 7.44 17.25
C GLN A 324 -17.26 6.05 17.65
N GLU A 325 -18.55 5.74 17.40
CA GLU A 325 -19.13 4.42 17.69
C GLU A 325 -18.42 3.31 16.90
N ARG A 326 -18.16 3.53 15.60
CA ARG A 326 -17.43 2.58 14.75
C ARG A 326 -16.02 2.34 15.27
N LEU A 327 -15.26 3.40 15.52
CA LEU A 327 -13.91 3.31 16.05
C LEU A 327 -13.88 2.57 17.39
N HIS A 328 -14.83 2.86 18.28
CA HIS A 328 -14.93 2.16 19.56
C HIS A 328 -15.14 0.65 19.36
N ARG A 329 -16.10 0.24 18.53
CA ARG A 329 -16.36 -1.19 18.25
C ARG A 329 -15.12 -1.88 17.65
N GLN A 330 -14.44 -1.23 16.72
CA GLN A 330 -13.24 -1.77 16.08
C GLN A 330 -12.08 -1.93 17.07
N LEU A 331 -11.87 -0.94 17.97
CA LEU A 331 -10.85 -1.01 19.00
C LEU A 331 -11.15 -2.08 20.05
N GLU A 332 -12.42 -2.25 20.47
CA GLU A 332 -12.81 -3.33 21.39
C GLU A 332 -12.64 -4.71 20.74
N PHE A 333 -13.00 -4.86 19.46
CA PHE A 333 -12.71 -6.10 18.73
C PHE A 333 -11.20 -6.39 18.69
N ARG A 334 -10.38 -5.37 18.42
CA ARG A 334 -8.93 -5.51 18.41
C ARG A 334 -8.38 -5.87 19.78
N LYS A 335 -8.86 -5.25 20.83
CA LYS A 335 -8.50 -5.56 22.21
C LYS A 335 -8.80 -7.01 22.57
N LYS A 336 -9.95 -7.52 22.16
CA LYS A 336 -10.31 -8.94 22.31
C LYS A 336 -9.32 -9.85 21.57
N THR A 337 -9.00 -9.55 20.31
CA THR A 337 -7.98 -10.28 19.54
C THR A 337 -6.64 -10.33 20.27
N LEU A 338 -6.19 -9.19 20.83
CA LEU A 338 -4.93 -9.11 21.59
C LEU A 338 -4.97 -9.89 22.91
N GLN A 339 -6.14 -10.03 23.53
CA GLN A 339 -6.31 -10.87 24.74
C GLN A 339 -6.26 -12.36 24.39
N GLU A 340 -6.91 -12.76 23.28
CA GLU A 340 -6.91 -14.15 22.80
C GLU A 340 -5.52 -14.57 22.26
N HIS A 341 -4.76 -13.63 21.69
CA HIS A 341 -3.43 -13.83 21.10
C HIS A 341 -2.41 -12.92 21.78
N SER A 342 -2.12 -13.21 23.04
CA SER A 342 -1.29 -12.33 23.89
C SER A 342 0.17 -12.18 23.43
N LEU A 343 0.65 -13.08 22.55
CA LEU A 343 2.01 -13.06 22.02
C LEU A 343 2.16 -12.26 20.71
N LEU A 344 1.09 -11.63 20.19
CA LEU A 344 1.20 -10.75 19.05
C LEU A 344 2.20 -9.61 19.31
N SER A 345 3.03 -9.31 18.30
CA SER A 345 4.12 -8.34 18.42
C SER A 345 3.64 -6.91 18.72
N ASP A 346 4.50 -6.11 19.34
CA ASP A 346 4.20 -4.70 19.58
C ASP A 346 4.05 -3.91 18.26
N LYS A 347 4.75 -4.32 17.19
CA LYS A 347 4.54 -3.78 15.84
C LYS A 347 3.12 -4.01 15.34
N TYR A 348 2.59 -5.23 15.51
CA TYR A 348 1.23 -5.54 15.12
C TYR A 348 0.21 -4.72 15.92
N ARG A 349 0.40 -4.63 17.26
CA ARG A 349 -0.47 -3.82 18.14
C ARG A 349 -0.46 -2.36 17.71
N TYR A 350 0.72 -1.78 17.57
CA TYR A 350 0.90 -0.40 17.18
C TYR A 350 0.28 -0.11 15.81
N TYR A 351 0.66 -0.88 14.79
CA TYR A 351 0.18 -0.69 13.42
C TYR A 351 -1.35 -0.74 13.35
N THR A 352 -1.95 -1.80 13.88
CA THR A 352 -3.40 -2.01 13.74
C THR A 352 -4.23 -1.03 14.54
N GLU A 353 -3.76 -0.58 15.70
CA GLU A 353 -4.43 0.45 16.48
C GLU A 353 -4.35 1.82 15.79
N GLN A 354 -3.17 2.20 15.33
CA GLN A 354 -2.98 3.47 14.65
C GLN A 354 -3.69 3.50 13.29
N GLU A 355 -3.72 2.39 12.55
CA GLU A 355 -4.49 2.27 11.30
C GLU A 355 -5.97 2.59 11.55
N LEU A 356 -6.60 1.98 12.55
CA LEU A 356 -8.00 2.24 12.89
C LEU A 356 -8.25 3.70 13.28
N ARG A 357 -7.38 4.27 14.12
CA ARG A 357 -7.49 5.67 14.57
C ARG A 357 -7.39 6.64 13.40
N TYR A 358 -6.41 6.49 12.53
CA TYR A 358 -6.17 7.44 11.45
C TYR A 358 -7.03 7.18 10.20
N ASP A 359 -7.59 5.99 10.03
CA ASP A 359 -8.71 5.78 9.11
C ASP A 359 -9.94 6.58 9.55
N ALA A 360 -10.27 6.54 10.83
CA ALA A 360 -11.35 7.36 11.40
C ALA A 360 -11.05 8.87 11.30
N ALA A 361 -9.84 9.30 11.66
CA ALA A 361 -9.42 10.69 11.59
C ALA A 361 -9.45 11.24 10.16
N SER A 362 -8.93 10.49 9.19
CA SER A 362 -8.99 10.84 7.77
C SER A 362 -10.43 10.94 7.28
N THR A 363 -11.28 9.97 7.65
CA THR A 363 -12.71 9.99 7.30
C THR A 363 -13.40 11.26 7.83
N LEU A 364 -13.14 11.61 9.09
CA LEU A 364 -13.71 12.83 9.69
C LEU A 364 -13.22 14.09 8.98
N MET A 365 -11.91 14.23 8.75
CA MET A 365 -11.37 15.43 8.12
C MET A 365 -11.81 15.64 6.66
N GLN A 366 -12.32 14.62 5.97
CA GLN A 366 -13.00 14.79 4.68
C GLN A 366 -14.26 15.66 4.78
N ARG A 367 -14.83 15.83 5.98
CA ARG A 367 -15.97 16.72 6.21
C ARG A 367 -15.63 18.20 6.00
N ARG A 368 -14.35 18.58 5.97
CA ARG A 368 -13.92 19.92 5.59
C ARG A 368 -14.48 20.39 4.22
N PHE A 369 -14.81 19.45 3.34
CA PHE A 369 -15.39 19.74 2.04
C PHE A 369 -16.92 19.92 2.07
N SER A 370 -17.58 19.68 3.22
CA SER A 370 -19.01 19.92 3.38
C SER A 370 -19.36 21.34 3.83
N VAL A 371 -18.37 22.13 4.26
CA VAL A 371 -18.58 23.52 4.68
C VAL A 371 -18.44 24.47 3.49
N ASP A 372 -19.33 25.48 3.42
CA ASP A 372 -19.31 26.50 2.38
C ASP A 372 -18.35 27.63 2.75
N ARG A 373 -17.17 27.62 2.16
CA ARG A 373 -16.11 28.62 2.39
C ARG A 373 -16.54 30.04 2.04
N ASN A 374 -17.38 30.19 1.01
CA ASN A 374 -17.86 31.52 0.62
C ASN A 374 -18.77 32.14 1.68
N LYS A 375 -19.40 31.32 2.51
CA LYS A 375 -20.22 31.76 3.65
C LYS A 375 -19.44 31.80 4.96
N GLN A 376 -18.14 31.55 4.95
CA GLN A 376 -17.30 31.43 6.14
C GLN A 376 -17.84 30.39 7.14
N GLU A 377 -18.43 29.32 6.64
CA GLU A 377 -18.86 28.20 7.48
C GLU A 377 -17.66 27.45 8.02
N HIS A 378 -17.78 26.93 9.23
CA HIS A 378 -16.77 26.14 9.91
C HIS A 378 -17.36 24.80 10.37
N LEU A 379 -16.49 23.81 10.58
CA LEU A 379 -16.87 22.62 11.32
C LEU A 379 -17.19 23.02 12.77
N GLU A 380 -18.17 22.36 13.37
CA GLU A 380 -18.63 22.66 14.72
C GLU A 380 -17.50 22.52 15.76
N ASP A 381 -17.53 23.35 16.82
CA ASP A 381 -16.51 23.32 17.88
C ASP A 381 -16.37 21.92 18.52
N GLU A 382 -17.48 21.21 18.74
CA GLU A 382 -17.48 19.86 19.25
C GLU A 382 -16.68 18.91 18.32
N PHE A 383 -16.86 19.04 17.00
CA PHE A 383 -16.18 18.27 15.98
C PHE A 383 -14.66 18.51 16.05
N MET A 384 -14.25 19.78 16.02
CA MET A 384 -12.83 20.14 16.02
C MET A 384 -12.16 19.85 17.37
N ASN A 385 -12.87 20.02 18.49
CA ASN A 385 -12.37 19.65 19.81
C ASN A 385 -12.08 18.15 19.90
N TYR A 386 -12.93 17.31 19.32
CA TYR A 386 -12.66 15.86 19.25
C TYR A 386 -11.42 15.58 18.39
N ILE A 387 -11.31 16.16 17.20
CA ILE A 387 -10.12 16.00 16.33
C ILE A 387 -8.86 16.38 17.09
N ASN A 388 -8.85 17.54 17.72
CA ASN A 388 -7.68 18.09 18.41
C ASN A 388 -7.29 17.30 19.66
N SER A 389 -8.25 16.72 20.38
CA SER A 389 -7.97 15.97 21.60
C SER A 389 -7.60 14.51 21.38
N VAL A 390 -8.13 13.88 20.31
CA VAL A 390 -7.98 12.43 20.08
C VAL A 390 -6.90 12.10 19.06
N PHE A 391 -6.77 12.90 18.01
CA PHE A 391 -5.89 12.58 16.89
C PHE A 391 -4.69 13.51 16.76
N TYR A 392 -4.84 14.80 17.09
CA TYR A 392 -3.77 15.78 17.03
C TYR A 392 -3.40 16.23 18.47
N PRO A 393 -2.12 16.33 18.85
CA PRO A 393 -0.87 16.17 18.07
C PRO A 393 -0.20 14.78 18.24
N HIS A 394 -0.95 13.69 18.28
CA HIS A 394 -0.36 12.36 18.50
C HIS A 394 0.46 11.91 17.27
N PRO A 395 1.79 11.86 17.37
CA PRO A 395 2.62 11.49 16.24
C PRO A 395 2.55 9.98 15.97
N VAL A 396 2.56 9.61 14.69
CA VAL A 396 2.77 8.24 14.24
C VAL A 396 4.19 8.12 13.71
N HIS A 397 5.04 7.39 14.42
CA HIS A 397 6.40 7.15 13.98
C HIS A 397 6.58 5.72 13.47
N PRO A 398 7.24 5.54 12.34
CA PRO A 398 7.64 6.57 11.37
C PRO A 398 6.43 7.13 10.59
N TYR A 399 6.48 8.39 10.18
CA TYR A 399 5.34 9.11 9.56
C TYR A 399 4.85 8.49 8.25
N THR A 400 5.68 7.70 7.58
CA THR A 400 5.35 6.98 6.35
C THR A 400 4.61 5.66 6.56
N LEU A 401 4.46 5.25 7.83
CA LEU A 401 3.90 3.93 8.18
C LEU A 401 2.42 3.78 7.83
N LEU A 402 1.65 4.87 7.87
CA LEU A 402 0.19 4.83 7.71
C LEU A 402 -0.30 5.82 6.66
N ARG A 403 -0.98 5.30 5.64
CA ARG A 403 -1.64 6.15 4.63
C ARG A 403 -2.70 7.07 5.25
N GLY A 404 -3.49 6.55 6.20
CA GLY A 404 -4.54 7.31 6.88
C GLY A 404 -4.01 8.52 7.63
N TYR A 405 -2.84 8.41 8.27
CA TYR A 405 -2.16 9.52 8.94
C TYR A 405 -1.78 10.64 7.95
N ASN A 406 -1.21 10.27 6.80
CA ASN A 406 -0.82 11.23 5.77
C ASN A 406 -2.03 11.96 5.20
N SER A 407 -3.14 11.26 4.97
CA SER A 407 -4.40 11.86 4.51
C SER A 407 -4.99 12.79 5.57
N PHE A 408 -5.00 12.36 6.83
CA PHE A 408 -5.46 13.18 7.96
C PHE A 408 -4.68 14.49 8.06
N MET A 409 -3.35 14.44 8.08
CA MET A 409 -2.51 15.63 8.23
C MET A 409 -2.70 16.62 7.06
N ARG A 410 -2.79 16.12 5.83
CA ARG A 410 -3.09 16.94 4.66
C ARG A 410 -4.43 17.68 4.81
N ASP A 411 -5.47 16.96 5.18
CA ASP A 411 -6.81 17.53 5.25
C ASP A 411 -6.98 18.42 6.48
N TYR A 412 -6.28 18.13 7.59
CA TYR A 412 -6.23 18.98 8.78
C TYR A 412 -5.58 20.33 8.47
N ILE A 413 -4.38 20.33 7.88
CA ILE A 413 -3.68 21.56 7.49
C ILE A 413 -4.52 22.35 6.47
N GLY A 414 -5.07 21.65 5.47
CA GLY A 414 -5.94 22.28 4.49
C GLY A 414 -7.19 22.93 5.11
N TYR A 415 -7.77 22.34 6.15
CA TYR A 415 -8.88 22.94 6.88
C TYR A 415 -8.46 24.22 7.61
N ILE A 416 -7.32 24.21 8.29
CA ILE A 416 -6.79 25.39 8.99
C ILE A 416 -6.52 26.53 7.97
N ASP A 417 -5.92 26.21 6.81
CA ASP A 417 -5.67 27.17 5.74
C ASP A 417 -6.98 27.79 5.22
N ASP A 418 -7.97 26.94 4.96
CA ASP A 418 -9.29 27.35 4.46
C ASP A 418 -10.05 28.26 5.45
N THR A 419 -9.83 28.08 6.76
CA THR A 419 -10.56 28.79 7.83
C THR A 419 -9.79 29.98 8.41
N THR A 420 -8.50 30.10 8.09
CA THR A 420 -7.66 31.22 8.51
C THR A 420 -7.86 32.39 7.54
N PRO A 421 -8.27 33.59 8.02
CA PRO A 421 -8.40 34.75 7.15
C PRO A 421 -7.07 35.03 6.42
N SER A 422 -7.09 34.94 5.09
CA SER A 422 -5.93 35.27 4.27
C SER A 422 -5.63 36.76 4.38
N SER A 423 -4.52 37.14 5.01
CA SER A 423 -4.03 38.51 5.04
C SER A 423 -3.50 39.00 3.69
N ASN A 424 -3.37 38.10 2.72
CA ASN A 424 -2.72 38.35 1.44
C ASN A 424 -3.69 38.17 0.26
N SER A 425 -4.86 38.82 0.28
CA SER A 425 -5.62 38.92 -0.97
C SER A 425 -4.82 39.78 -1.96
N LEU A 426 -4.39 39.14 -3.06
CA LEU A 426 -3.76 39.85 -4.18
C LEU A 426 -4.82 40.72 -4.84
N THR A 427 -4.94 41.94 -4.37
CA THR A 427 -5.74 42.95 -5.06
C THR A 427 -4.88 43.59 -6.13
N LEU A 428 -5.16 43.26 -7.38
CA LEU A 428 -4.51 43.91 -8.51
C LEU A 428 -5.11 45.31 -8.67
N THR A 429 -4.45 46.30 -8.09
CA THR A 429 -4.83 47.70 -8.32
C THR A 429 -4.33 48.17 -9.69
N PRO A 430 -4.99 49.16 -10.34
CA PRO A 430 -4.50 49.75 -11.58
C PRO A 430 -3.06 50.25 -11.50
N GLN A 431 -2.67 50.82 -10.34
CA GLN A 431 -1.28 51.25 -10.09
C GLN A 431 -0.29 50.10 -10.10
N ASN A 432 -0.64 48.97 -9.49
CA ASN A 432 0.20 47.77 -9.52
C ASN A 432 0.27 47.17 -10.93
N MET A 433 -0.84 47.20 -11.66
CA MET A 433 -0.89 46.74 -13.05
C MET A 433 0.01 47.60 -13.96
N GLU A 434 -0.05 48.91 -13.84
CA GLU A 434 0.83 49.84 -14.55
C GLU A 434 2.30 49.49 -14.28
N ARG A 435 2.70 49.42 -12.99
CA ARG A 435 4.08 49.07 -12.59
C ARG A 435 4.54 47.74 -13.17
N LEU A 436 3.67 46.71 -13.15
CA LEU A 436 4.00 45.38 -13.67
C LEU A 436 4.25 45.39 -15.17
N TYR A 437 3.38 46.05 -15.95
CA TYR A 437 3.56 46.12 -17.39
C TYR A 437 4.82 46.90 -17.79
N PHE A 438 5.14 47.99 -17.09
CA PHE A 438 6.41 48.69 -17.30
C PHE A 438 7.63 47.85 -16.91
N ALA A 439 7.51 47.03 -15.86
CA ALA A 439 8.57 46.08 -15.50
C ALA A 439 8.73 44.98 -16.57
N PHE A 440 7.65 44.40 -17.08
CA PHE A 440 7.69 43.44 -18.17
C PHE A 440 8.31 43.99 -19.44
N GLU A 441 8.03 45.27 -19.76
CA GLU A 441 8.67 45.96 -20.89
C GLU A 441 10.17 46.13 -20.66
N ALA A 442 10.61 46.55 -19.47
CA ALA A 442 12.01 46.69 -19.12
C ALA A 442 12.78 45.36 -19.15
N GLU A 443 12.11 44.25 -18.83
CA GLU A 443 12.62 42.89 -18.92
C GLU A 443 12.56 42.30 -20.35
N GLY A 444 12.02 43.04 -21.31
CA GLY A 444 11.90 42.61 -22.71
C GLY A 444 10.82 41.53 -22.96
N LYS A 445 9.95 41.28 -21.98
CA LYS A 445 8.85 40.28 -22.06
C LYS A 445 7.67 40.75 -22.90
N VAL A 446 7.46 42.06 -22.97
CA VAL A 446 6.42 42.68 -23.78
C VAL A 446 6.96 43.96 -24.41
N ARG A 447 6.39 44.34 -25.53
CA ARG A 447 6.59 45.68 -26.13
C ARG A 447 5.27 46.44 -26.10
N LEU A 448 5.23 47.50 -25.33
CA LEU A 448 4.06 48.35 -25.19
C LEU A 448 4.05 49.44 -26.26
N SER A 449 2.89 49.68 -26.88
CA SER A 449 2.65 50.86 -27.70
C SER A 449 2.49 52.09 -26.83
N GLU A 450 2.65 53.29 -27.38
CA GLU A 450 2.39 54.53 -26.64
C GLU A 450 0.91 54.65 -26.21
N GLU A 451 0.00 54.08 -26.98
CA GLU A 451 -1.42 54.03 -26.65
C GLU A 451 -1.68 53.17 -25.40
N GLU A 452 -1.07 52.00 -25.33
CA GLU A 452 -1.16 51.08 -24.18
C GLU A 452 -0.52 51.70 -22.91
N LYS A 453 0.63 52.36 -23.04
CA LYS A 453 1.25 53.11 -21.93
C LYS A 453 0.38 54.21 -21.40
N ASN A 454 -0.25 54.96 -22.31
CA ASN A 454 -1.17 56.01 -21.93
C ASN A 454 -2.46 55.48 -21.27
N ALA A 455 -2.96 54.36 -21.76
CA ALA A 455 -4.11 53.67 -21.16
C ALA A 455 -3.83 53.24 -19.73
N LEU A 456 -2.70 52.57 -19.49
CA LEU A 456 -2.27 52.13 -18.15
C LEU A 456 -2.14 53.32 -17.18
N ARG A 457 -1.47 54.41 -17.60
CA ARG A 457 -1.30 55.63 -16.78
C ARG A 457 -2.62 56.33 -16.49
N SER A 458 -3.49 56.42 -17.48
CA SER A 458 -4.79 57.08 -17.33
C SER A 458 -5.69 56.31 -16.36
N PHE A 459 -5.71 54.99 -16.44
CA PHE A 459 -6.49 54.16 -15.56
C PHE A 459 -5.93 54.15 -14.12
N SER A 460 -4.62 54.14 -13.97
CA SER A 460 -3.94 54.28 -12.66
C SER A 460 -4.30 55.65 -12.00
N LYS A 461 -4.19 56.74 -12.74
CA LYS A 461 -4.51 58.07 -12.27
C LYS A 461 -6.02 58.22 -11.89
N TYR A 462 -6.90 57.67 -12.71
CA TYR A 462 -8.34 57.65 -12.40
C TYR A 462 -8.63 56.97 -11.06
N GLN A 463 -7.99 55.83 -10.81
CA GLN A 463 -8.17 55.11 -9.55
C GLN A 463 -7.57 55.88 -8.36
N GLU A 464 -6.42 56.52 -8.52
CA GLU A 464 -5.84 57.39 -7.47
C GLU A 464 -6.77 58.51 -7.06
N GLU A 465 -7.48 59.12 -8.00
CA GLU A 465 -8.46 60.19 -7.68
C GLU A 465 -9.68 59.64 -6.92
N ILE A 466 -10.17 58.43 -7.28
CA ILE A 466 -11.23 57.76 -6.51
C ILE A 466 -10.76 57.48 -5.09
N GLU A 467 -9.55 56.96 -4.90
CA GLU A 467 -8.97 56.66 -3.58
C GLU A 467 -8.82 57.94 -2.74
N LYS A 468 -8.39 59.07 -3.34
CA LYS A 468 -8.33 60.36 -2.67
C LYS A 468 -9.71 60.84 -2.19
N LEU A 469 -10.75 60.66 -3.03
CA LEU A 469 -12.13 60.97 -2.63
C LEU A 469 -12.63 60.12 -1.48
N GLN A 470 -12.28 58.82 -1.50
CA GLN A 470 -12.62 57.87 -0.43
C GLN A 470 -11.90 58.23 0.88
N ILE A 471 -10.61 58.51 0.83
CA ILE A 471 -9.81 58.93 2.00
C ILE A 471 -10.35 60.24 2.58
N ALA A 472 -10.75 61.17 1.71
CA ALA A 472 -11.39 62.43 2.12
C ALA A 472 -12.82 62.25 2.66
N LYS A 473 -13.32 61.00 2.75
CA LYS A 473 -14.69 60.65 3.17
C LYS A 473 -15.78 61.39 2.37
N ALA A 474 -15.54 61.62 1.07
CA ALA A 474 -16.55 62.12 0.16
C ALA A 474 -17.80 61.22 0.17
N ASP A 475 -18.98 61.81 0.06
CA ASP A 475 -20.20 61.02 0.04
C ASP A 475 -20.32 60.18 -1.27
N SER A 476 -21.16 59.15 -1.22
CA SER A 476 -21.37 58.25 -2.35
C SER A 476 -21.90 58.98 -3.61
N ALA A 477 -22.59 60.10 -3.47
CA ALA A 477 -23.09 60.89 -4.59
C ALA A 477 -21.96 61.64 -5.31
N THR A 478 -20.99 62.17 -4.57
CA THR A 478 -19.80 62.85 -5.11
C THR A 478 -18.92 61.85 -5.88
N ILE A 479 -18.67 60.63 -5.32
CA ILE A 479 -17.90 59.60 -6.00
C ILE A 479 -18.61 59.13 -7.28
N LYS A 480 -19.92 58.90 -7.23
CA LYS A 480 -20.71 58.51 -8.41
C LYS A 480 -20.73 59.61 -9.48
N ALA A 481 -20.81 60.89 -9.10
CA ALA A 481 -20.76 62.01 -10.04
C ALA A 481 -19.40 62.03 -10.78
N TYR A 482 -18.29 61.93 -10.04
CA TYR A 482 -16.95 61.83 -10.63
C TYR A 482 -16.80 60.62 -11.56
N THR A 483 -17.23 59.45 -11.13
CA THR A 483 -17.17 58.23 -11.97
C THR A 483 -17.95 58.40 -13.27
N LYS A 484 -19.15 58.96 -13.20
CA LYS A 484 -19.99 59.22 -14.37
C LYS A 484 -19.39 60.25 -15.32
N GLU A 485 -18.77 61.30 -14.80
CA GLU A 485 -18.07 62.32 -15.59
C GLU A 485 -16.89 61.71 -16.34
N GLN A 486 -16.12 60.84 -15.68
CA GLN A 486 -14.93 60.20 -16.27
C GLN A 486 -15.26 58.99 -17.16
N GLU A 487 -16.49 58.46 -17.16
CA GLU A 487 -16.86 57.20 -17.85
C GLU A 487 -16.51 57.23 -19.34
N THR A 488 -16.77 58.31 -20.04
CA THR A 488 -16.49 58.44 -21.48
C THR A 488 -15.00 58.48 -21.81
N VAL A 489 -14.16 58.91 -20.86
CA VAL A 489 -12.71 58.98 -21.01
C VAL A 489 -12.04 57.68 -20.64
N ILE A 490 -12.52 57.00 -19.59
CA ILE A 490 -11.89 55.82 -19.01
C ILE A 490 -12.30 54.54 -19.71
N LYS A 491 -13.53 54.41 -20.19
CA LYS A 491 -14.01 53.21 -20.87
C LYS A 491 -13.13 52.76 -22.06
N PRO A 492 -12.74 53.66 -22.99
CA PRO A 492 -11.82 53.28 -24.06
C PRO A 492 -10.45 52.82 -23.56
N GLN A 493 -9.97 53.40 -22.46
CA GLN A 493 -8.69 53.02 -21.87
C GLN A 493 -8.75 51.62 -21.26
N ILE A 494 -9.86 51.27 -20.61
CA ILE A 494 -10.10 49.92 -20.07
C ILE A 494 -10.13 48.90 -21.22
N GLU A 495 -10.81 49.16 -22.33
CA GLU A 495 -10.86 48.31 -23.51
C GLU A 495 -9.47 48.02 -24.08
N ILE A 496 -8.58 49.03 -24.13
CA ILE A 496 -7.19 48.87 -24.56
C ILE A 496 -6.43 47.97 -23.59
N ILE A 497 -6.61 48.14 -22.29
CA ILE A 497 -5.97 47.32 -21.26
C ILE A 497 -6.45 45.87 -21.31
N GLU A 498 -7.77 45.65 -21.50
CA GLU A 498 -8.32 44.29 -21.67
C GLU A 498 -7.74 43.60 -22.90
N GLN A 499 -7.57 44.30 -24.02
CA GLN A 499 -6.90 43.75 -25.22
C GLN A 499 -5.43 43.46 -24.96
N LEU A 500 -4.72 44.33 -24.22
CA LEU A 500 -3.32 44.09 -23.83
C LEU A 500 -3.20 42.81 -22.98
N ILE A 501 -4.06 42.66 -21.96
CA ILE A 501 -4.08 41.46 -21.10
C ILE A 501 -4.37 40.18 -21.91
N ALA A 502 -5.34 40.26 -22.82
CA ALA A 502 -5.72 39.14 -23.67
C ALA A 502 -4.61 38.75 -24.68
N ARG A 503 -3.84 39.76 -25.17
CA ARG A 503 -2.78 39.56 -26.18
C ARG A 503 -1.61 38.75 -25.68
N ASP A 504 -1.08 39.03 -24.49
CA ASP A 504 0.19 38.48 -24.04
C ASP A 504 0.06 37.48 -22.86
N GLY A 505 -1.03 37.56 -22.11
CA GLY A 505 -1.29 36.66 -20.96
C GLY A 505 -0.35 36.85 -19.77
N LEU A 506 0.62 37.78 -19.82
CA LEU A 506 1.66 37.97 -18.80
C LEU A 506 1.11 38.32 -17.43
N LEU A 507 0.05 39.14 -17.41
CA LEU A 507 -0.61 39.51 -16.16
C LEU A 507 -1.26 38.31 -15.48
N ASN A 508 -1.95 37.46 -16.26
CA ASN A 508 -2.58 36.25 -15.73
C ASN A 508 -1.50 35.25 -15.22
N GLU A 509 -0.39 35.13 -15.95
CA GLU A 509 0.75 34.30 -15.54
C GLU A 509 1.36 34.81 -14.22
N TYR A 510 1.61 36.12 -14.10
CA TYR A 510 2.11 36.72 -12.87
C TYR A 510 1.15 36.53 -11.70
N MET A 511 -0.15 36.81 -11.88
CA MET A 511 -1.15 36.65 -10.85
C MET A 511 -1.25 35.20 -10.37
N THR A 512 -1.25 34.26 -11.31
CA THR A 512 -1.22 32.82 -10.98
C THR A 512 0.02 32.47 -10.17
N GLY A 513 1.20 32.95 -10.59
CA GLY A 513 2.45 32.73 -9.85
C GLY A 513 2.41 33.29 -8.43
N GLN A 514 1.87 34.52 -8.24
CA GLN A 514 1.73 35.13 -6.91
C GLN A 514 0.70 34.41 -6.05
N MET A 515 -0.39 33.89 -6.61
CA MET A 515 -1.35 33.05 -5.87
C MET A 515 -0.67 31.82 -5.29
N TYR A 516 0.18 31.13 -6.07
CA TYR A 516 0.94 29.99 -5.59
C TYR A 516 1.95 30.36 -4.51
N VAL A 517 2.68 31.49 -4.68
CA VAL A 517 3.61 32.00 -3.67
C VAL A 517 2.88 32.26 -2.35
N ASN A 518 1.73 32.90 -2.41
CA ASN A 518 0.93 33.21 -1.22
C ASN A 518 0.37 31.94 -0.58
N ALA A 519 -0.13 31.00 -1.38
CA ALA A 519 -0.62 29.71 -0.88
C ALA A 519 0.48 28.96 -0.13
N ILE A 520 1.70 28.88 -0.70
CA ILE A 520 2.85 28.26 -0.01
C ILE A 520 3.15 29.00 1.30
N ASN A 521 3.28 30.33 1.26
CA ASN A 521 3.62 31.10 2.45
C ASN A 521 2.58 30.93 3.57
N ASN A 522 1.30 30.87 3.22
CA ASN A 522 0.22 30.61 4.18
C ASN A 522 0.33 29.21 4.76
N SER A 523 0.45 28.18 3.92
CA SER A 523 0.60 26.79 4.39
C SER A 523 1.86 26.63 5.25
N MET A 524 2.98 27.29 4.90
CA MET A 524 4.20 27.30 5.70
C MET A 524 3.99 27.95 7.07
N ALA A 525 3.33 29.11 7.11
CA ALA A 525 3.03 29.81 8.35
C ALA A 525 2.13 28.96 9.27
N ILE A 526 1.16 28.27 8.69
CA ILE A 526 0.29 27.34 9.42
C ILE A 526 1.11 26.19 9.98
N ILE A 527 1.93 25.51 9.16
CA ILE A 527 2.77 24.40 9.59
C ILE A 527 3.72 24.84 10.72
N ASP A 528 4.31 26.04 10.63
CA ASP A 528 5.18 26.59 11.67
C ASP A 528 4.44 26.92 12.97
N SER A 529 3.17 27.28 12.89
CA SER A 529 2.34 27.58 14.08
C SER A 529 1.88 26.33 14.82
N LEU A 530 1.87 25.16 14.16
CA LEU A 530 1.40 23.92 14.75
C LEU A 530 2.46 23.27 15.65
N GLN A 531 2.00 22.70 16.77
CA GLN A 531 2.86 21.88 17.63
C GLN A 531 3.03 20.51 16.99
N MET A 532 4.17 20.28 16.35
CA MET A 532 4.49 18.99 15.73
C MET A 532 5.99 18.70 15.82
N ASP A 533 6.34 17.44 15.57
CA ASP A 533 7.72 17.01 15.46
C ASP A 533 8.45 17.76 14.32
N LYS A 534 9.77 17.97 14.50
CA LYS A 534 10.59 18.71 13.55
C LYS A 534 10.63 18.02 12.18
N ASP A 535 10.82 16.70 12.16
CA ASP A 535 10.96 15.95 10.90
C ASP A 535 9.64 15.92 10.12
N LEU A 536 8.50 15.78 10.83
CA LEU A 536 7.18 15.90 10.21
C LEU A 536 6.97 17.29 9.61
N ARG A 537 7.38 18.35 10.32
CA ARG A 537 7.30 19.73 9.83
C ARG A 537 8.04 19.90 8.52
N GLU A 538 9.29 19.41 8.44
CA GLU A 538 10.10 19.50 7.22
C GLU A 538 9.48 18.73 6.04
N ILE A 539 8.90 17.55 6.30
CA ILE A 539 8.22 16.76 5.28
C ILE A 539 7.00 17.51 4.74
N LEU A 540 6.18 18.08 5.62
CA LEU A 540 4.99 18.81 5.24
C LEU A 540 5.32 20.10 4.47
N LYS A 541 6.38 20.80 4.85
CA LYS A 541 6.90 21.95 4.09
C LYS A 541 7.39 21.53 2.69
N THR A 542 8.15 20.43 2.62
CA THR A 542 8.62 19.88 1.34
C THR A 542 7.44 19.53 0.42
N LYS A 543 6.36 18.98 1.00
CA LYS A 543 5.12 18.69 0.27
C LYS A 543 4.49 19.96 -0.32
N CYS A 544 4.42 21.06 0.44
CA CYS A 544 3.87 22.32 -0.05
C CYS A 544 4.62 22.82 -1.31
N TYR A 545 5.96 22.72 -1.32
CA TYR A 545 6.74 23.07 -2.50
C TYR A 545 6.47 22.13 -3.68
N TYR A 546 6.39 20.83 -3.41
CA TYR A 546 6.13 19.83 -4.44
C TYR A 546 4.76 20.04 -5.12
N GLU A 547 3.71 20.32 -4.34
CA GLU A 547 2.37 20.57 -4.86
C GLU A 547 2.37 21.75 -5.84
N VAL A 548 3.06 22.83 -5.51
CA VAL A 548 3.17 23.98 -6.41
C VAL A 548 3.95 23.64 -7.68
N LEU A 549 5.07 22.92 -7.59
CA LEU A 549 5.82 22.49 -8.76
C LEU A 549 4.97 21.68 -9.74
N GLN A 550 4.03 20.87 -9.23
CA GLN A 550 3.13 20.09 -10.08
C GLN A 550 2.10 20.93 -10.84
N TYR A 551 1.57 21.98 -10.20
CA TYR A 551 0.50 22.79 -10.78
C TYR A 551 1.01 23.86 -11.75
N THR A 552 2.25 24.33 -11.58
CA THR A 552 2.75 25.44 -12.39
C THR A 552 3.24 25.02 -13.75
N HIS A 553 3.65 23.77 -13.97
CA HIS A 553 4.33 23.29 -15.20
C HIS A 553 5.46 24.22 -15.72
N LYS A 554 5.86 25.20 -14.92
CA LYS A 554 6.81 26.24 -15.22
C LYS A 554 7.84 26.32 -14.10
N GLU A 555 8.99 26.94 -14.39
CA GLU A 555 10.00 27.19 -13.38
C GLU A 555 9.41 28.07 -12.26
N LEU A 556 9.67 27.66 -11.02
CA LEU A 556 9.26 28.46 -9.86
C LEU A 556 9.97 29.82 -9.90
N PRO A 557 9.33 30.89 -9.40
CA PRO A 557 10.00 32.18 -9.23
C PRO A 557 11.30 32.02 -8.42
N ASP A 558 12.36 32.72 -8.84
CA ASP A 558 13.67 32.66 -8.18
C ASP A 558 13.61 32.95 -6.67
N SER A 559 12.66 33.78 -6.26
CA SER A 559 12.41 34.07 -4.83
C SER A 559 12.00 32.83 -4.05
N LEU A 560 11.17 31.95 -4.63
CA LEU A 560 10.76 30.69 -4.01
C LEU A 560 11.88 29.65 -4.07
N ILE A 561 12.59 29.56 -5.19
CA ILE A 561 13.75 28.66 -5.32
C ILE A 561 14.83 29.04 -4.28
N SER A 562 15.06 30.36 -4.11
CA SER A 562 16.03 30.87 -3.13
C SER A 562 15.61 30.61 -1.69
N LYS A 563 14.31 30.66 -1.40
CA LYS A 563 13.75 30.33 -0.09
C LYS A 563 13.88 28.81 0.20
N PHE A 564 13.52 27.97 -0.78
CA PHE A 564 13.65 26.51 -0.69
C PHE A 564 15.11 26.05 -0.46
N LYS A 565 16.09 26.72 -1.09
CA LYS A 565 17.52 26.41 -0.90
C LYS A 565 18.08 26.83 0.45
N LYS A 566 17.40 27.73 1.17
CA LYS A 566 17.79 28.20 2.50
C LYS A 566 17.17 27.40 3.63
N GLU A 567 15.99 26.86 3.42
CA GLU A 567 15.29 25.93 4.33
C GLU A 567 15.69 24.48 4.08
#